data_9d6046c67d422f00d1a9513db891d948
#
_entry.id   9d6046c67d422f00d1a9513db891d948
#
_cell.length_a   1.000
_cell.length_b   1.000
_cell.length_c   1.000
_cell.angle_alpha   90.00
_cell.angle_beta   90.00
_cell.angle_gamma   90.00
#
_symmetry.space_group_name_H-M   'P 1'
#
loop_
_entity.id
_entity.type
_entity.pdbx_description
1 polymer ?
#
loop_
_entity_poly.entity_id
_entity_poly.type
_entity_poly.pdbx_seq_one_letter_code
_entity_poly.pdbx_strand_id
1 'polypeptide(L)'
;MRKKIVAGNWKMNTLPAEGVELAKQVAAGKHTVCDCVSFIVCPPFTHLSEVSKTLEGTGIAVGAQNCAAEAKGAYTGEVAASMIAALGCKYVILGHSERRQYYGETSETLNRKMEQAYANDLVPIYCVGENLDEREAGKHFDVVKAQIEEVVYNLTPE
;
A
#
# COMPACT_ATOMS: atom_id res chain seq x y z
N MET A 1 6.91 -2.96 -22.07
CA MET A 1 5.77 -3.81 -21.66
C MET A 1 5.47 -3.51 -20.20
N ARG A 2 4.21 -3.35 -19.77
CA ARG A 2 3.88 -3.09 -18.35
C ARG A 2 4.32 -4.25 -17.48
N LYS A 3 4.92 -3.95 -16.32
CA LYS A 3 5.31 -4.93 -15.31
C LYS A 3 4.04 -5.57 -14.72
N LYS A 4 3.99 -6.88 -14.67
CA LYS A 4 2.88 -7.60 -14.01
C LYS A 4 3.15 -7.66 -12.52
N ILE A 5 2.15 -7.29 -11.71
CA ILE A 5 2.27 -7.22 -10.25
C ILE A 5 1.10 -7.98 -9.63
N VAL A 6 1.39 -8.82 -8.66
CA VAL A 6 0.40 -9.45 -7.77
C VAL A 6 0.68 -8.93 -6.37
N ALA A 7 -0.25 -8.13 -5.83
CA ALA A 7 -0.15 -7.55 -4.49
C ALA A 7 -1.23 -8.14 -3.57
N GLY A 8 -0.81 -8.74 -2.46
CA GLY A 8 -1.69 -9.29 -1.43
C GLY A 8 -1.87 -8.31 -0.27
N ASN A 9 -3.03 -7.66 -0.19
CA ASN A 9 -3.41 -6.88 0.98
C ASN A 9 -3.99 -7.83 2.04
N TRP A 10 -3.26 -8.03 3.15
CA TRP A 10 -3.69 -8.93 4.23
C TRP A 10 -4.78 -8.31 5.10
N LYS A 11 -5.01 -7.01 4.94
CA LYS A 11 -5.95 -6.24 5.78
C LYS A 11 -5.61 -6.40 7.27
N MET A 12 -6.63 -6.40 8.14
CA MET A 12 -6.48 -6.53 9.59
C MET A 12 -6.67 -8.00 9.99
N ASN A 13 -5.76 -8.87 9.52
CA ASN A 13 -5.81 -10.30 9.81
C ASN A 13 -4.46 -10.81 10.32
N THR A 14 -4.48 -11.95 10.97
CA THR A 14 -3.36 -12.70 11.53
C THR A 14 -2.72 -12.02 12.76
N LEU A 15 -2.14 -12.83 13.61
CA LEU A 15 -1.18 -12.39 14.63
C LEU A 15 0.24 -12.38 14.02
N PRO A 16 1.22 -11.67 14.61
CA PRO A 16 2.57 -11.55 14.04
C PRO A 16 3.23 -12.89 13.68
N ALA A 17 3.14 -13.89 14.56
CA ALA A 17 3.72 -15.22 14.29
C ALA A 17 3.02 -15.95 13.13
N GLU A 18 1.70 -15.83 13.03
CA GLU A 18 0.92 -16.39 11.92
C GLU A 18 1.26 -15.68 10.60
N GLY A 19 1.47 -14.37 10.65
CA GLY A 19 1.89 -13.57 9.49
C GLY A 19 3.26 -13.97 8.98
N VAL A 20 4.21 -14.27 9.86
CA VAL A 20 5.53 -14.81 9.49
C VAL A 20 5.38 -16.17 8.80
N GLU A 21 4.55 -17.05 9.33
CA GLU A 21 4.32 -18.37 8.72
C GLU A 21 3.64 -18.26 7.36
N LEU A 22 2.65 -17.38 7.22
CA LEU A 22 2.00 -17.09 5.94
C LEU A 22 3.03 -16.54 4.91
N ALA A 23 3.93 -15.66 5.34
CA ALA A 23 4.99 -15.12 4.47
C ALA A 23 5.91 -16.23 3.94
N LYS A 24 6.31 -17.18 4.79
CA LYS A 24 7.11 -18.36 4.37
C LYS A 24 6.37 -19.22 3.35
N GLN A 25 5.07 -19.47 3.55
CA GLN A 25 4.25 -20.25 2.62
C GLN A 25 4.11 -19.54 1.27
N VAL A 26 3.91 -18.21 1.25
CA VAL A 26 3.89 -17.41 0.02
C VAL A 26 5.23 -17.49 -0.71
N ALA A 27 6.35 -17.40 0.02
CA ALA A 27 7.69 -17.52 -0.54
C ALA A 27 7.94 -18.91 -1.15
N ALA A 28 7.52 -19.97 -0.47
CA ALA A 28 7.61 -21.35 -0.97
C ALA A 28 6.78 -21.57 -2.25
N GLY A 29 5.59 -20.95 -2.34
CA GLY A 29 4.72 -21.04 -3.51
C GLY A 29 5.22 -20.28 -4.74
N LYS A 30 6.08 -19.28 -4.57
CA LYS A 30 6.59 -18.44 -5.66
C LYS A 30 7.34 -19.23 -6.74
N HIS A 31 8.00 -20.32 -6.41
CA HIS A 31 8.79 -21.13 -7.35
C HIS A 31 7.97 -21.72 -8.52
N THR A 32 6.65 -21.71 -8.42
CA THR A 32 5.75 -22.20 -9.48
C THR A 32 5.34 -21.13 -10.49
N VAL A 33 5.75 -19.87 -10.29
CA VAL A 33 5.35 -18.73 -11.12
C VAL A 33 6.57 -18.17 -11.86
N CYS A 34 6.35 -17.66 -13.08
CA CYS A 34 7.44 -17.12 -13.90
C CYS A 34 8.02 -15.83 -13.27
N ASP A 35 9.31 -15.57 -13.52
CA ASP A 35 10.01 -14.34 -13.08
C ASP A 35 9.47 -13.04 -13.72
N CYS A 36 8.51 -13.16 -14.64
CA CYS A 36 7.85 -12.04 -15.29
C CYS A 36 6.83 -11.32 -14.40
N VAL A 37 6.54 -11.83 -13.19
CA VAL A 37 5.59 -11.30 -12.23
C VAL A 37 6.32 -10.85 -10.96
N SER A 38 6.03 -9.64 -10.50
CA SER A 38 6.47 -9.15 -9.18
C SER A 38 5.42 -9.44 -8.13
N PHE A 39 5.85 -9.95 -6.99
CA PHE A 39 4.99 -10.26 -5.85
C PHE A 39 5.20 -9.23 -4.75
N ILE A 40 4.10 -8.76 -4.17
CA ILE A 40 4.08 -7.84 -3.04
C ILE A 40 3.15 -8.40 -1.98
N VAL A 41 3.55 -8.37 -0.72
CA VAL A 41 2.66 -8.63 0.41
C VAL A 41 2.54 -7.39 1.28
N CYS A 42 1.33 -7.06 1.70
CA CYS A 42 1.04 -5.89 2.53
C CYS A 42 0.39 -6.34 3.84
N PRO A 43 1.18 -6.75 4.84
CA PRO A 43 0.70 -7.16 6.15
C PRO A 43 0.36 -5.95 7.03
N PRO A 44 -0.33 -6.15 8.21
CA PRO A 44 -0.50 -5.12 9.23
C PRO A 44 0.83 -4.53 9.71
N PHE A 45 0.82 -3.31 10.24
CA PHE A 45 2.02 -2.62 10.76
C PHE A 45 2.82 -3.45 11.76
N THR A 46 2.11 -4.17 12.64
CA THR A 46 2.72 -5.02 13.68
C THR A 46 3.56 -6.18 13.13
N HIS A 47 3.41 -6.52 11.86
CA HIS A 47 4.10 -7.64 11.21
C HIS A 47 5.26 -7.18 10.33
N LEU A 48 5.32 -5.91 9.93
CA LEU A 48 6.22 -5.42 8.89
C LEU A 48 7.67 -5.80 9.13
N SER A 49 8.18 -5.61 10.35
CA SER A 49 9.58 -5.90 10.69
C SER A 49 9.93 -7.37 10.45
N GLU A 50 9.13 -8.27 11.01
CA GLU A 50 9.44 -9.71 10.94
C GLU A 50 9.15 -10.30 9.55
N VAL A 51 8.08 -9.85 8.88
CA VAL A 51 7.76 -10.28 7.52
C VAL A 51 8.82 -9.79 6.54
N SER A 52 9.31 -8.55 6.69
CA SER A 52 10.37 -8.01 5.84
C SER A 52 11.66 -8.84 5.95
N LYS A 53 12.09 -9.16 7.17
CA LYS A 53 13.25 -10.05 7.41
C LYS A 53 13.02 -11.45 6.83
N THR A 54 11.82 -12.01 7.03
CA THR A 54 11.47 -13.36 6.54
C THR A 54 11.54 -13.47 5.02
N LEU A 55 11.18 -12.39 4.31
CA LEU A 55 11.13 -12.36 2.85
C LEU A 55 12.43 -11.84 2.20
N GLU A 56 13.44 -11.48 2.99
CA GLU A 56 14.74 -11.03 2.48
C GLU A 56 15.34 -12.10 1.55
N GLY A 57 15.82 -11.69 0.38
CA GLY A 57 16.40 -12.59 -0.63
C GLY A 57 15.40 -13.43 -1.43
N THR A 58 14.10 -13.44 -1.09
CA THR A 58 13.08 -14.23 -1.82
C THR A 58 12.61 -13.56 -3.12
N GLY A 59 12.90 -12.25 -3.30
CA GLY A 59 12.40 -11.45 -4.40
C GLY A 59 10.90 -11.13 -4.29
N ILE A 60 10.29 -11.31 -3.10
CA ILE A 60 8.95 -10.82 -2.77
C ILE A 60 9.12 -9.51 -2.01
N ALA A 61 8.48 -8.45 -2.49
CA ALA A 61 8.53 -7.16 -1.83
C ALA A 61 7.49 -7.07 -0.71
N VAL A 62 7.80 -6.24 0.30
CA VAL A 62 6.87 -5.93 1.38
C VAL A 62 6.38 -4.49 1.22
N GLY A 63 5.09 -4.28 1.45
CA GLY A 63 4.44 -2.99 1.47
C GLY A 63 3.66 -2.77 2.76
N ALA A 64 3.50 -1.51 3.15
CA ALA A 64 2.60 -1.13 4.24
C ALA A 64 1.17 -0.91 3.71
N GLN A 65 0.19 -1.03 4.60
CA GLN A 65 -1.23 -0.81 4.26
C GLN A 65 -1.64 0.67 4.32
N ASN A 66 -0.77 1.54 4.85
CA ASN A 66 -0.96 2.99 4.98
C ASN A 66 0.35 3.64 5.42
N CYS A 67 0.43 4.97 5.39
CA CYS A 67 1.40 5.78 6.13
C CYS A 67 0.76 7.07 6.62
N ALA A 68 1.42 7.77 7.54
CA ALA A 68 1.04 9.11 7.97
C ALA A 68 1.23 10.14 6.83
N ALA A 69 0.49 11.25 6.90
CA ALA A 69 0.65 12.40 6.03
C ALA A 69 1.80 13.32 6.49
N GLU A 70 2.31 13.09 7.68
CA GLU A 70 3.37 13.85 8.33
C GLU A 70 4.68 13.06 8.37
N ALA A 71 5.81 13.79 8.25
CA ALA A 71 7.12 13.18 8.28
C ALA A 71 7.50 12.69 9.69
N LYS A 72 7.11 13.41 10.72
CA LYS A 72 7.38 13.13 12.16
C LYS A 72 6.59 14.09 13.04
N GLY A 73 6.55 13.84 14.33
CA GLY A 73 6.02 14.80 15.31
C GLY A 73 5.00 14.21 16.28
N ALA A 74 4.14 15.05 16.82
CA ALA A 74 3.15 14.71 17.83
C ALA A 74 1.87 14.13 17.18
N TYR A 75 1.99 12.97 16.58
CA TYR A 75 0.91 12.23 15.91
C TYR A 75 0.79 10.83 16.50
N THR A 76 0.38 10.78 17.75
CA THR A 76 0.30 9.53 18.53
C THR A 76 -0.51 8.45 17.79
N GLY A 77 0.12 7.29 17.56
CA GLY A 77 -0.49 6.15 16.88
C GLY A 77 -0.21 6.09 15.37
N GLU A 78 0.29 7.16 14.75
CA GLU A 78 0.64 7.17 13.33
C GLU A 78 2.02 6.54 13.05
N VAL A 79 2.19 6.05 11.83
CA VAL A 79 3.44 5.47 11.33
C VAL A 79 3.91 6.25 10.12
N ALA A 80 5.05 6.94 10.27
CA ALA A 80 5.63 7.75 9.18
C ALA A 80 6.18 6.87 8.04
N ALA A 81 6.19 7.42 6.81
CA ALA A 81 6.76 6.73 5.66
C ALA A 81 8.24 6.35 5.86
N SER A 82 9.02 7.20 6.52
CA SER A 82 10.42 6.92 6.88
C SER A 82 10.58 5.70 7.79
N MET A 83 9.66 5.48 8.74
CA MET A 83 9.66 4.30 9.61
C MET A 83 9.40 3.03 8.81
N ILE A 84 8.48 3.09 7.85
CA ILE A 84 8.14 1.98 6.95
C ILE A 84 9.33 1.64 6.06
N ALA A 85 9.93 2.63 5.43
CA ALA A 85 11.11 2.46 4.56
C ALA A 85 12.31 1.85 5.34
N ALA A 86 12.53 2.29 6.58
CA ALA A 86 13.59 1.77 7.45
C ALA A 86 13.45 0.27 7.77
N LEU A 87 12.25 -0.30 7.65
CA LEU A 87 12.01 -1.74 7.79
C LEU A 87 12.28 -2.55 6.50
N GLY A 88 12.75 -1.89 5.43
CA GLY A 88 13.00 -2.52 4.13
C GLY A 88 11.75 -2.65 3.25
N CYS A 89 10.62 -2.08 3.65
CA CYS A 89 9.44 -2.01 2.81
C CYS A 89 9.71 -1.18 1.54
N LYS A 90 9.07 -1.55 0.43
CA LYS A 90 9.22 -0.86 -0.86
C LYS A 90 7.91 -0.24 -1.36
N TYR A 91 6.79 -0.64 -0.82
CA TYR A 91 5.47 -0.22 -1.28
C TYR A 91 4.62 0.28 -0.11
N VAL A 92 3.62 1.09 -0.43
CA VAL A 92 2.59 1.52 0.52
C VAL A 92 1.24 1.64 -0.20
N ILE A 93 0.18 1.07 0.39
CA ILE A 93 -1.19 1.22 -0.11
C ILE A 93 -1.72 2.57 0.39
N LEU A 94 -2.25 3.39 -0.52
CA LEU A 94 -2.85 4.69 -0.21
C LEU A 94 -4.23 4.81 -0.86
N GLY A 95 -5.19 5.41 -0.16
CA GLY A 95 -6.53 5.67 -0.66
C GLY A 95 -7.42 4.43 -0.77
N HIS A 96 -7.12 3.34 -0.06
CA HIS A 96 -7.97 2.16 -0.05
C HIS A 96 -9.41 2.52 0.35
N SER A 97 -10.41 1.89 -0.31
CA SER A 97 -11.83 2.20 -0.10
C SER A 97 -12.26 2.17 1.36
N GLU A 98 -11.77 1.20 2.14
CA GLU A 98 -12.04 1.12 3.58
C GLU A 98 -11.53 2.35 4.32
N ARG A 99 -10.37 2.90 3.95
CA ARG A 99 -9.83 4.11 4.59
C ARG A 99 -10.57 5.37 4.20
N ARG A 100 -11.01 5.48 2.96
CA ARG A 100 -11.90 6.57 2.53
C ARG A 100 -13.23 6.53 3.28
N GLN A 101 -13.81 5.35 3.42
CA GLN A 101 -15.13 5.14 4.03
C GLN A 101 -15.11 5.26 5.55
N TYR A 102 -14.15 4.60 6.23
CA TYR A 102 -14.17 4.46 7.70
C TYR A 102 -13.31 5.48 8.43
N TYR A 103 -12.32 6.05 7.76
CA TYR A 103 -11.34 6.96 8.37
C TYR A 103 -11.32 8.35 7.71
N GLY A 104 -12.25 8.61 6.78
CA GLY A 104 -12.41 9.93 6.16
C GLY A 104 -11.19 10.38 5.35
N GLU A 105 -10.47 9.46 4.71
CA GLU A 105 -9.29 9.78 3.91
C GLU A 105 -9.70 10.58 2.67
N THR A 106 -9.22 11.82 2.56
CA THR A 106 -9.53 12.78 1.49
C THR A 106 -8.40 12.86 0.46
N SER A 107 -8.67 13.42 -0.71
CA SER A 107 -7.64 13.68 -1.73
C SER A 107 -6.52 14.59 -1.22
N GLU A 108 -6.83 15.59 -0.39
CA GLU A 108 -5.83 16.46 0.25
C GLU A 108 -4.88 15.64 1.15
N THR A 109 -5.45 14.79 2.03
CA THR A 109 -4.65 13.92 2.89
C THR A 109 -3.82 12.94 2.07
N LEU A 110 -4.38 12.42 0.99
CA LEU A 110 -3.70 11.46 0.10
C LEU A 110 -2.54 12.12 -0.68
N ASN A 111 -2.69 13.37 -1.13
CA ASN A 111 -1.59 14.11 -1.74
C ASN A 111 -0.39 14.20 -0.79
N ARG A 112 -0.62 14.59 0.47
CA ARG A 112 0.44 14.67 1.50
C ARG A 112 1.08 13.30 1.77
N LYS A 113 0.30 12.22 1.80
CA LYS A 113 0.83 10.85 1.95
C LYS A 113 1.65 10.42 0.75
N MET A 114 1.25 10.79 -0.47
CA MET A 114 2.04 10.54 -1.69
C MET A 114 3.40 11.22 -1.60
N GLU A 115 3.43 12.50 -1.21
CA GLU A 115 4.68 13.25 -1.00
C GLU A 115 5.60 12.55 0.02
N GLN A 116 5.03 12.09 1.15
CA GLN A 116 5.81 11.36 2.15
C GLN A 116 6.32 10.01 1.63
N ALA A 117 5.54 9.30 0.84
CA ALA A 117 5.97 8.04 0.24
C ALA A 117 7.14 8.25 -0.72
N TYR A 118 7.04 9.21 -1.64
CA TYR A 118 8.12 9.53 -2.59
C TYR A 118 9.37 10.05 -1.89
N ALA A 119 9.23 10.94 -0.90
CA ALA A 119 10.36 11.46 -0.13
C ALA A 119 11.16 10.37 0.63
N ASN A 120 10.61 9.16 0.73
CA ASN A 120 11.22 8.02 1.43
C ASN A 120 11.39 6.78 0.51
N ASP A 121 11.43 6.97 -0.81
CA ASP A 121 11.63 5.90 -1.81
C ASP A 121 10.62 4.74 -1.71
N LEU A 122 9.43 5.02 -1.22
CA LEU A 122 8.31 4.08 -1.24
C LEU A 122 7.50 4.25 -2.54
N VAL A 123 7.12 3.15 -3.15
CA VAL A 123 6.26 3.13 -4.33
C VAL A 123 4.79 3.05 -3.87
N PRO A 124 3.98 4.09 -4.08
CA PRO A 124 2.57 4.05 -3.72
C PRO A 124 1.78 3.05 -4.60
N ILE A 125 0.90 2.29 -3.96
CA ILE A 125 -0.19 1.55 -4.61
C ILE A 125 -1.44 2.38 -4.37
N TYR A 126 -1.72 3.30 -5.29
CA TYR A 126 -2.86 4.20 -5.17
C TYR A 126 -4.15 3.50 -5.56
N CYS A 127 -5.09 3.42 -4.62
CA CYS A 127 -6.39 2.80 -4.81
C CYS A 127 -7.43 3.82 -5.23
N VAL A 128 -8.13 3.51 -6.31
CA VAL A 128 -9.26 4.29 -6.83
C VAL A 128 -10.47 3.39 -7.00
N GLY A 129 -11.66 3.95 -6.93
CA GLY A 129 -12.90 3.22 -7.14
C GLY A 129 -14.10 3.95 -6.54
N GLU A 130 -15.26 3.67 -7.10
CA GLU A 130 -16.56 4.15 -6.68
C GLU A 130 -17.17 3.27 -5.58
N ASN A 131 -18.13 3.80 -4.83
CA ASN A 131 -19.00 3.05 -3.94
C ASN A 131 -20.25 2.52 -4.70
N LEU A 132 -21.13 1.77 -4.01
CA LEU A 132 -22.30 1.14 -4.61
C LEU A 132 -23.29 2.19 -5.14
N ASP A 133 -23.58 3.22 -4.37
CA ASP A 133 -24.54 4.27 -4.75
C ASP A 133 -24.06 5.04 -5.99
N GLU A 134 -22.76 5.33 -6.06
CA GLU A 134 -22.12 5.96 -7.22
C GLU A 134 -22.17 5.07 -8.47
N ARG A 135 -21.98 3.75 -8.29
CA ARG A 135 -22.10 2.75 -9.35
C ARG A 135 -23.53 2.68 -9.88
N GLU A 136 -24.52 2.58 -8.99
CA GLU A 136 -25.95 2.53 -9.34
C GLU A 136 -26.43 3.83 -9.99
N ALA A 137 -25.87 4.98 -9.59
CA ALA A 137 -26.11 6.27 -10.23
C ALA A 137 -25.39 6.46 -11.59
N GLY A 138 -24.60 5.47 -12.04
CA GLY A 138 -23.83 5.55 -13.29
C GLY A 138 -22.62 6.50 -13.26
N LYS A 139 -22.17 6.94 -12.05
CA LYS A 139 -21.11 7.94 -11.86
C LYS A 139 -19.70 7.35 -11.73
N HIS A 140 -19.53 6.05 -11.86
CA HIS A 140 -18.27 5.35 -11.60
C HIS A 140 -17.07 5.89 -12.39
N PHE A 141 -17.25 6.29 -13.66
CA PHE A 141 -16.17 6.89 -14.46
C PHE A 141 -15.78 8.27 -13.94
N ASP A 142 -16.76 9.11 -13.59
CA ASP A 142 -16.50 10.46 -13.08
C ASP A 142 -15.78 10.41 -11.73
N VAL A 143 -16.20 9.49 -10.85
CA VAL A 143 -15.55 9.29 -9.53
C VAL A 143 -14.10 8.85 -9.68
N VAL A 144 -13.83 7.82 -10.49
CA VAL A 144 -12.46 7.34 -10.71
C VAL A 144 -11.59 8.40 -11.37
N LYS A 145 -12.15 9.13 -12.35
CA LYS A 145 -11.47 10.24 -13.01
C LYS A 145 -11.09 11.33 -12.00
N ALA A 146 -12.04 11.80 -11.19
CA ALA A 146 -11.79 12.81 -10.17
C ALA A 146 -10.71 12.38 -9.17
N GLN A 147 -10.78 11.14 -8.66
CA GLN A 147 -9.77 10.60 -7.74
C GLN A 147 -8.36 10.58 -8.35
N ILE A 148 -8.23 10.29 -9.64
CA ILE A 148 -6.93 10.31 -10.33
C ILE A 148 -6.46 11.76 -10.54
N GLU A 149 -7.33 12.64 -11.02
CA GLU A 149 -6.98 14.04 -11.30
C GLU A 149 -6.56 14.80 -10.04
N GLU A 150 -7.27 14.60 -8.94
CA GLU A 150 -7.02 15.30 -7.67
C GLU A 150 -5.73 14.86 -6.97
N VAL A 151 -5.22 13.66 -7.23
CA VAL A 151 -4.04 13.12 -6.54
C VAL A 151 -2.89 12.87 -7.50
N VAL A 152 -3.09 12.11 -8.57
CA VAL A 152 -1.99 11.66 -9.43
C VAL A 152 -1.49 12.79 -10.34
N TYR A 153 -2.38 13.63 -10.88
CA TYR A 153 -1.99 14.70 -11.80
C TYR A 153 -1.29 15.88 -11.12
N ASN A 154 -1.33 15.95 -9.80
CA ASN A 154 -0.58 16.93 -9.03
C ASN A 154 0.89 16.49 -8.80
N LEU A 155 1.24 15.26 -9.16
CA LEU A 155 2.61 14.75 -9.05
C LEU A 155 3.41 15.18 -10.27
N THR A 156 4.61 15.69 -10.05
CA THR A 156 5.56 15.95 -11.14
C THR A 156 6.10 14.61 -11.66
N PRO A 157 6.06 14.36 -12.99
CA PRO A 157 6.73 13.18 -13.53
C PRO A 157 8.24 13.40 -13.44
N GLU A 158 8.93 12.58 -12.66
CA GLU A 158 10.37 12.38 -12.68
C GLU A 158 10.72 11.01 -13.23
#